data_c1873bd49d353c4cefb29e84953cfcab
#
_entry.id   c1873bd49d353c4cefb29e84953cfcab
#
_cell.length_a   1.000
_cell.length_b   1.000
_cell.length_c   1.000
_cell.angle_alpha   90.00
_cell.angle_beta   90.00
_cell.angle_gamma   90.00
#
_symmetry.space_group_name_H-M   'P 1'
#
loop_
_entity.id
_entity.type
_entity.pdbx_description
1 polymer ?
#
loop_
_entity_poly.entity_id
_entity_poly.type
_entity_poly.pdbx_seq_one_letter_code
_entity_poly.pdbx_strand_id
1 'polypeptide(L)'
;RRDIGGIIGQSEPFYKVEYGKNTLEILNESILGFSDALDETISNLRQAVQDGGEGLRNVLEEAEELREGLSADLDTIAGDAAWLADAEKYLDTIEQNLETLWKAFADSAEVTQLIAEIELIIIELRNAEPSEWVELLQELEAKIEQLRILLGDIASAAPALKALAEALNGLLSVSISGLRQAAEDCCKLIKNAEQKLDELTKTASEYLELVKADGNRLEKSVQKCVKSMRILRENIRNVLNGNGGNIKDISENAERDAENRAGGMAAKCRNFGDVSGDYGIGGIIGNLSKELPSDLEEIDIPSIDDVLFTDTTLFIRATVFMCSNDAVISAKYDNAGGILGYGSRGFLLGCESGGSVKAGRKYAGGIAGRLSGTIRECGSITALDGKAYVGGIAGSAKSVIDCAAVPTMLFAGKSSFADGAYIGAIAGELTEECRNNIFADTSKFNDSFDSVRGLGGIDGISYAGIAYAVSLNELAEKAKTPNLFKKVTVKFSIDGKITEVFEVPCGGRITDLPQVGNEQGKYWRW
;
A
#
# COMPACT_ATOMS: atom_id res chain seq x y z
N ARG A 1 -5.14 21.02 8.26
CA ARG A 1 -4.65 19.75 8.83
C ARG A 1 -5.20 18.60 8.00
N ARG A 2 -4.32 17.71 7.55
CA ARG A 2 -4.67 16.56 6.69
C ARG A 2 -4.39 15.27 7.44
N ASP A 3 -5.05 14.20 7.01
CA ASP A 3 -4.73 12.82 7.39
C ASP A 3 -4.74 12.61 8.92
N ILE A 4 -5.89 12.84 9.52
CA ILE A 4 -6.06 12.73 10.96
C ILE A 4 -6.92 11.50 11.27
N GLY A 5 -6.35 10.60 12.05
CA GLY A 5 -7.05 9.45 12.62
C GLY A 5 -7.12 9.55 14.14
N GLY A 6 -8.13 8.95 14.74
CA GLY A 6 -8.24 8.87 16.20
C GLY A 6 -7.10 8.09 16.84
N ILE A 7 -6.50 7.16 16.09
CA ILE A 7 -5.38 6.32 16.51
C ILE A 7 -4.16 6.56 15.62
N ILE A 8 -4.33 6.59 14.30
CA ILE A 8 -3.26 6.68 13.31
C ILE A 8 -3.59 7.80 12.33
N GLY A 9 -2.75 8.83 12.21
CA GLY A 9 -2.94 9.90 11.23
C GLY A 9 -2.74 9.38 9.82
N GLN A 10 -1.55 8.86 9.53
CA GLN A 10 -1.20 8.24 8.27
C GLN A 10 -0.61 6.85 8.53
N SER A 11 -1.03 5.88 7.74
CA SER A 11 -0.48 4.53 7.75
C SER A 11 -0.05 4.16 6.34
N GLU A 12 1.17 3.68 6.22
CA GLU A 12 1.61 3.09 4.97
C GLU A 12 1.27 1.60 4.94
N PRO A 13 0.83 1.10 3.77
CA PRO A 13 0.74 -0.33 3.55
C PRO A 13 2.10 -1.02 3.76
N PHE A 14 2.07 -2.23 4.25
CA PHE A 14 3.26 -3.08 4.20
C PHE A 14 3.52 -3.49 2.76
N TYR A 15 4.77 -3.40 2.34
CA TYR A 15 5.23 -3.84 1.04
C TYR A 15 6.30 -4.91 1.21
N LYS A 16 6.15 -6.03 0.53
CA LYS A 16 7.20 -7.02 0.32
C LYS A 16 7.41 -7.13 -1.19
N VAL A 17 8.61 -6.86 -1.63
CA VAL A 17 9.00 -7.08 -3.04
C VAL A 17 9.69 -8.42 -3.09
N GLU A 18 9.20 -9.31 -3.93
CA GLU A 18 9.89 -10.54 -4.31
C GLU A 18 10.43 -10.36 -5.71
N TYR A 19 11.74 -10.47 -5.84
CA TYR A 19 12.43 -10.37 -7.11
C TYR A 19 12.47 -11.75 -7.74
N GLY A 20 12.04 -11.86 -9.00
CA GLY A 20 12.16 -13.08 -9.76
C GLY A 20 13.61 -13.33 -10.23
N LYS A 21 13.89 -14.53 -10.68
CA LYS A 21 15.23 -14.98 -11.09
C LYS A 21 15.89 -14.10 -12.16
N ASN A 22 15.08 -13.57 -13.08
CA ASN A 22 15.59 -12.77 -14.20
C ASN A 22 15.78 -11.27 -13.86
N THR A 23 15.33 -10.79 -12.68
CA THR A 23 15.37 -9.35 -12.35
C THR A 23 16.80 -8.81 -12.36
N LEU A 24 17.74 -9.52 -11.72
CA LEU A 24 19.15 -9.11 -11.67
C LEU A 24 19.84 -9.32 -13.02
N GLU A 25 19.48 -10.38 -13.76
CA GLU A 25 19.97 -10.62 -15.12
C GLU A 25 19.57 -9.47 -16.06
N ILE A 26 18.30 -9.06 -16.05
CA ILE A 26 17.80 -7.91 -16.84
C ILE A 26 18.52 -6.61 -16.47
N LEU A 27 18.74 -6.35 -15.17
CA LEU A 27 19.50 -5.18 -14.73
C LEU A 27 20.94 -5.22 -15.22
N ASN A 28 21.60 -6.37 -15.09
CA ASN A 28 22.98 -6.55 -15.55
C ASN A 28 23.08 -6.39 -17.08
N GLU A 29 22.19 -7.01 -17.85
CA GLU A 29 22.13 -6.84 -19.31
C GLU A 29 21.89 -5.37 -19.70
N SER A 30 21.05 -4.66 -18.96
CA SER A 30 20.79 -3.23 -19.22
C SER A 30 22.01 -2.35 -18.93
N ILE A 31 22.78 -2.67 -17.88
CA ILE A 31 24.03 -1.99 -17.53
C ILE A 31 25.09 -2.25 -18.61
N LEU A 32 25.26 -3.51 -18.99
CA LEU A 32 26.20 -3.89 -20.05
C LEU A 32 25.82 -3.24 -21.39
N GLY A 33 24.55 -3.27 -21.76
CA GLY A 33 24.07 -2.64 -22.99
C GLY A 33 24.29 -1.12 -23.03
N PHE A 34 24.21 -0.45 -21.89
CA PHE A 34 24.57 0.97 -21.78
C PHE A 34 26.08 1.20 -21.89
N SER A 35 26.88 0.40 -21.18
CA SER A 35 28.34 0.45 -21.23
C SER A 35 28.87 0.25 -22.66
N ASP A 36 28.37 -0.77 -23.37
CA ASP A 36 28.73 -1.04 -24.76
C ASP A 36 28.39 0.12 -25.70
N ALA A 37 27.21 0.72 -25.52
CA ALA A 37 26.77 1.87 -26.32
C ALA A 37 27.64 3.12 -26.05
N LEU A 38 28.10 3.31 -24.82
CA LEU A 38 29.00 4.40 -24.43
C LEU A 38 30.39 4.17 -25.03
N ASP A 39 30.93 2.94 -24.97
CA ASP A 39 32.21 2.59 -25.58
C ASP A 39 32.20 2.77 -27.11
N GLU A 40 31.09 2.41 -27.77
CA GLU A 40 30.92 2.66 -29.21
C GLU A 40 30.91 4.18 -29.51
N THR A 41 30.25 4.97 -28.65
CA THR A 41 30.22 6.44 -28.80
C THR A 41 31.61 7.05 -28.63
N ILE A 42 32.36 6.66 -27.62
CA ILE A 42 33.73 7.11 -27.37
C ILE A 42 34.65 6.74 -28.56
N SER A 43 34.54 5.50 -29.07
CA SER A 43 35.28 5.06 -30.23
C SER A 43 35.04 5.93 -31.47
N ASN A 44 33.76 6.24 -31.75
CA ASN A 44 33.37 7.10 -32.86
C ASN A 44 33.81 8.57 -32.65
N LEU A 45 33.80 9.07 -31.42
CA LEU A 45 34.33 10.39 -31.07
C LEU A 45 35.87 10.44 -31.28
N ARG A 46 36.59 9.42 -30.84
CA ARG A 46 38.06 9.36 -31.08
C ARG A 46 38.38 9.39 -32.56
N GLN A 47 37.62 8.65 -33.39
CA GLN A 47 37.82 8.67 -34.83
C GLN A 47 37.53 10.05 -35.42
N ALA A 48 36.41 10.69 -35.03
CA ALA A 48 36.06 12.02 -35.50
C ALA A 48 37.07 13.09 -35.08
N VAL A 49 37.68 13.00 -33.91
CA VAL A 49 38.78 13.88 -33.47
C VAL A 49 40.04 13.67 -34.32
N GLN A 50 40.41 12.41 -34.65
CA GLN A 50 41.54 12.10 -35.49
C GLN A 50 41.37 12.60 -36.92
N ASP A 51 40.16 12.60 -37.46
CA ASP A 51 39.84 13.04 -38.82
C ASP A 51 39.76 14.57 -38.97
N GLY A 52 40.17 15.33 -37.96
CA GLY A 52 40.34 16.79 -38.01
C GLY A 52 39.31 17.60 -37.19
N GLY A 53 38.57 16.93 -36.35
CA GLY A 53 37.57 17.58 -35.48
C GLY A 53 38.14 18.03 -34.14
N GLU A 54 39.18 18.91 -34.09
CA GLU A 54 39.74 19.41 -32.81
C GLU A 54 38.68 19.96 -31.85
N GLY A 55 37.55 20.50 -32.38
CA GLY A 55 36.43 20.98 -31.58
C GLY A 55 35.72 19.87 -30.79
N LEU A 56 35.82 18.59 -31.20
CA LEU A 56 35.24 17.44 -30.49
C LEU A 56 36.14 16.88 -29.39
N ARG A 57 37.34 17.41 -29.20
CA ARG A 57 38.27 16.92 -28.17
C ARG A 57 37.67 17.05 -26.76
N ASN A 58 37.06 18.17 -26.43
CA ASN A 58 36.42 18.39 -25.13
C ASN A 58 35.28 17.43 -24.91
N VAL A 59 34.49 17.16 -25.97
CA VAL A 59 33.39 16.19 -25.93
C VAL A 59 33.88 14.76 -25.68
N LEU A 60 35.03 14.42 -26.28
CA LEU A 60 35.70 13.12 -26.05
C LEU A 60 36.21 13.00 -24.61
N GLU A 61 36.88 14.04 -24.08
CA GLU A 61 37.37 14.08 -22.71
C GLU A 61 36.19 13.95 -21.71
N GLU A 62 35.10 14.64 -21.91
CA GLU A 62 33.88 14.55 -21.08
C GLU A 62 33.23 13.15 -21.15
N ALA A 63 33.22 12.51 -22.33
CA ALA A 63 32.70 11.14 -22.50
C ALA A 63 33.60 10.09 -21.82
N GLU A 64 34.94 10.27 -21.88
CA GLU A 64 35.91 9.41 -21.20
C GLU A 64 35.81 9.56 -19.67
N GLU A 65 35.66 10.78 -19.15
CA GLU A 65 35.42 11.04 -17.73
C GLU A 65 34.10 10.43 -17.25
N LEU A 66 33.04 10.50 -18.06
CA LEU A 66 31.77 9.85 -17.76
C LEU A 66 31.92 8.33 -17.63
N ARG A 67 32.66 7.72 -18.56
CA ARG A 67 32.93 6.27 -18.55
C ARG A 67 33.73 5.83 -17.32
N GLU A 68 34.81 6.56 -17.02
CA GLU A 68 35.67 6.28 -15.86
C GLU A 68 34.89 6.45 -14.54
N GLY A 69 34.09 7.53 -14.43
CA GLY A 69 33.21 7.77 -13.29
C GLY A 69 32.17 6.66 -13.11
N LEU A 70 31.52 6.25 -14.20
CA LEU A 70 30.51 5.19 -14.18
C LEU A 70 31.11 3.83 -13.74
N SER A 71 32.31 3.50 -14.25
CA SER A 71 33.01 2.26 -13.87
C SER A 71 33.40 2.27 -12.39
N ALA A 72 33.97 3.38 -11.89
CA ALA A 72 34.39 3.50 -10.50
C ALA A 72 33.19 3.44 -9.54
N ASP A 73 32.08 4.06 -9.92
CA ASP A 73 30.87 4.09 -9.12
C ASP A 73 30.17 2.72 -9.11
N LEU A 74 30.16 2.00 -10.25
CA LEU A 74 29.63 0.63 -10.32
C LEU A 74 30.48 -0.33 -9.48
N ASP A 75 31.82 -0.20 -9.51
CA ASP A 75 32.71 -0.96 -8.65
C ASP A 75 32.47 -0.66 -7.16
N THR A 76 32.15 0.58 -6.82
CA THR A 76 31.80 0.98 -5.45
C THR A 76 30.48 0.35 -5.03
N ILE A 77 29.45 0.35 -5.88
CA ILE A 77 28.16 -0.28 -5.59
C ILE A 77 28.30 -1.80 -5.44
N ALA A 78 29.12 -2.44 -6.30
CA ALA A 78 29.41 -3.86 -6.20
C ALA A 78 30.25 -4.20 -4.95
N GLY A 79 31.11 -3.27 -4.50
CA GLY A 79 31.97 -3.43 -3.32
C GLY A 79 31.32 -3.05 -1.98
N ASP A 80 30.26 -2.25 -2.00
CA ASP A 80 29.61 -1.74 -0.77
C ASP A 80 28.59 -2.77 -0.20
N ALA A 81 29.09 -3.99 -0.01
CA ALA A 81 28.35 -5.12 0.56
C ALA A 81 28.26 -5.08 2.09
N ALA A 82 28.13 -3.87 2.69
CA ALA A 82 27.98 -3.74 4.14
C ALA A 82 26.76 -4.54 4.67
N TRP A 83 25.71 -4.68 3.88
CA TRP A 83 24.56 -5.50 4.21
C TRP A 83 24.89 -7.01 4.30
N LEU A 84 25.90 -7.51 3.57
CA LEU A 84 26.34 -8.90 3.65
C LEU A 84 26.87 -9.25 5.05
N ALA A 85 27.58 -8.33 5.70
CA ALA A 85 28.04 -8.53 7.07
C ALA A 85 26.89 -8.58 8.09
N ASP A 86 25.81 -7.86 7.83
CA ASP A 86 24.61 -7.95 8.68
C ASP A 86 23.78 -9.20 8.35
N ALA A 87 23.74 -9.63 7.10
CA ALA A 87 23.11 -10.88 6.68
C ALA A 87 23.79 -12.11 7.32
N GLU A 88 25.12 -12.12 7.41
CA GLU A 88 25.91 -13.19 8.05
C GLU A 88 25.50 -13.43 9.51
N LYS A 89 25.21 -12.38 10.27
CA LYS A 89 24.72 -12.49 11.66
C LYS A 89 23.40 -13.24 11.76
N TYR A 90 22.51 -13.03 10.77
CA TYR A 90 21.24 -13.74 10.72
C TYR A 90 21.42 -15.19 10.29
N LEU A 91 22.32 -15.48 9.34
CA LEU A 91 22.69 -16.84 8.95
C LEU A 91 23.25 -17.62 10.15
N ASP A 92 24.16 -17.04 10.92
CA ASP A 92 24.68 -17.63 12.16
C ASP A 92 23.56 -17.92 13.18
N THR A 93 22.59 -17.00 13.31
CA THR A 93 21.46 -17.18 14.21
C THR A 93 20.54 -18.31 13.74
N ILE A 94 20.35 -18.46 12.43
CA ILE A 94 19.57 -19.57 11.84
C ILE A 94 20.28 -20.90 12.15
N GLU A 95 21.58 -21.01 11.89
CA GLU A 95 22.36 -22.23 12.17
C GLU A 95 22.32 -22.64 13.66
N GLN A 96 22.48 -21.71 14.58
CA GLN A 96 22.38 -22.01 16.02
C GLN A 96 21.02 -22.57 16.44
N ASN A 97 19.96 -22.08 15.83
CA ASN A 97 18.61 -22.58 16.11
C ASN A 97 18.34 -23.92 15.42
N LEU A 98 18.90 -24.15 14.22
CA LEU A 98 18.86 -25.46 13.55
C LEU A 98 19.61 -26.52 14.38
N GLU A 99 20.81 -26.21 14.89
CA GLU A 99 21.57 -27.11 15.79
C GLU A 99 20.77 -27.47 17.04
N THR A 100 20.02 -26.50 17.59
CA THR A 100 19.15 -26.73 18.75
C THR A 100 18.02 -27.70 18.41
N LEU A 101 17.38 -27.53 17.25
CA LEU A 101 16.32 -28.44 16.75
C LEU A 101 16.89 -29.82 16.38
N TRP A 102 18.06 -29.86 15.77
CA TRP A 102 18.73 -31.13 15.43
C TRP A 102 19.01 -31.97 16.68
N LYS A 103 19.53 -31.34 17.76
CA LYS A 103 19.76 -32.03 19.04
C LYS A 103 18.48 -32.52 19.71
N ALA A 104 17.40 -31.77 19.57
CA ALA A 104 16.12 -32.11 20.17
C ALA A 104 15.36 -33.21 19.41
N PHE A 105 15.59 -33.34 18.11
CA PHE A 105 14.84 -34.21 17.21
C PHE A 105 15.75 -35.14 16.38
N ALA A 106 16.92 -35.50 16.89
CA ALA A 106 17.92 -36.35 16.22
C ALA A 106 17.37 -37.73 15.78
N ASP A 107 16.37 -38.24 16.44
CA ASP A 107 15.73 -39.52 16.12
C ASP A 107 14.70 -39.43 14.96
N SER A 108 14.35 -38.19 14.53
CA SER A 108 13.41 -37.99 13.42
C SER A 108 14.16 -37.82 12.11
N ALA A 109 14.09 -38.81 11.23
CA ALA A 109 14.74 -38.80 9.94
C ALA A 109 14.27 -37.62 9.04
N GLU A 110 12.97 -37.29 9.09
CA GLU A 110 12.41 -36.17 8.30
C GLU A 110 12.93 -34.83 8.75
N VAL A 111 13.02 -34.59 10.08
CA VAL A 111 13.53 -33.36 10.65
C VAL A 111 15.03 -33.20 10.36
N THR A 112 15.82 -34.25 10.56
CA THR A 112 17.27 -34.23 10.32
C THR A 112 17.62 -34.03 8.85
N GLN A 113 16.86 -34.62 7.93
CA GLN A 113 17.02 -34.40 6.50
C GLN A 113 16.71 -32.95 6.12
N LEU A 114 15.61 -32.38 6.60
CA LEU A 114 15.20 -31.02 6.27
C LEU A 114 16.19 -29.99 6.84
N ILE A 115 16.73 -30.22 8.03
CA ILE A 115 17.78 -29.38 8.62
C ILE A 115 19.05 -29.45 7.74
N ALA A 116 19.46 -30.62 7.29
CA ALA A 116 20.63 -30.76 6.40
C ALA A 116 20.44 -30.04 5.05
N GLU A 117 19.23 -30.06 4.50
CA GLU A 117 18.89 -29.31 3.28
C GLU A 117 18.99 -27.78 3.51
N ILE A 118 18.52 -27.28 4.66
CA ILE A 118 18.64 -25.87 5.04
C ILE A 118 20.10 -25.47 5.24
N GLU A 119 20.92 -26.29 5.91
CA GLU A 119 22.34 -26.03 6.10
C GLU A 119 23.09 -25.93 4.77
N LEU A 120 22.74 -26.76 3.78
CA LEU A 120 23.32 -26.66 2.43
C LEU A 120 23.01 -25.32 1.76
N ILE A 121 21.76 -24.85 1.84
CA ILE A 121 21.37 -23.55 1.29
C ILE A 121 22.12 -22.41 1.99
N ILE A 122 22.36 -22.49 3.29
CA ILE A 122 23.14 -21.50 4.03
C ILE A 122 24.59 -21.48 3.55
N ILE A 123 25.18 -22.65 3.30
CA ILE A 123 26.54 -22.74 2.75
C ILE A 123 26.59 -22.16 1.34
N GLU A 124 25.59 -22.41 0.52
CA GLU A 124 25.48 -21.82 -0.81
C GLU A 124 25.33 -20.30 -0.74
N LEU A 125 24.46 -19.76 0.13
CA LEU A 125 24.33 -18.32 0.35
C LEU A 125 25.64 -17.63 0.74
N ARG A 126 26.45 -18.26 1.59
CA ARG A 126 27.76 -17.71 1.99
C ARG A 126 28.79 -17.67 0.86
N ASN A 127 28.64 -18.50 -0.14
CA ASN A 127 29.57 -18.58 -1.29
C ASN A 127 29.00 -17.96 -2.56
N ALA A 128 27.73 -17.59 -2.56
CA ALA A 128 27.03 -17.06 -3.71
C ALA A 128 27.33 -15.57 -3.93
N GLU A 129 27.35 -15.17 -5.19
CA GLU A 129 27.32 -13.75 -5.54
C GLU A 129 25.95 -13.13 -5.16
N PRO A 130 25.88 -11.81 -4.88
CA PRO A 130 24.63 -11.15 -4.50
C PRO A 130 23.45 -11.38 -5.47
N SER A 131 23.74 -11.63 -6.74
CA SER A 131 22.77 -11.96 -7.79
C SER A 131 22.04 -13.29 -7.56
N GLU A 132 22.66 -14.23 -6.90
CA GLU A 132 22.15 -15.59 -6.65
C GLU A 132 21.33 -15.65 -5.34
N TRP A 133 21.49 -14.64 -4.49
CA TRP A 133 20.85 -14.61 -3.16
C TRP A 133 19.33 -14.67 -3.21
N VAL A 134 18.69 -14.10 -4.23
CA VAL A 134 17.23 -14.05 -4.32
C VAL A 134 16.62 -15.45 -4.40
N GLU A 135 17.20 -16.31 -5.25
CA GLU A 135 16.73 -17.70 -5.41
C GLU A 135 16.99 -18.53 -4.14
N LEU A 136 18.20 -18.42 -3.60
CA LEU A 136 18.60 -19.15 -2.39
C LEU A 136 17.78 -18.72 -1.16
N LEU A 137 17.46 -17.44 -1.02
CA LEU A 137 16.61 -16.94 0.06
C LEU A 137 15.16 -17.45 -0.06
N GLN A 138 14.61 -17.55 -1.28
CA GLN A 138 13.28 -18.14 -1.49
C GLN A 138 13.26 -19.63 -1.14
N GLU A 139 14.32 -20.36 -1.48
CA GLU A 139 14.47 -21.76 -1.14
C GLU A 139 14.62 -21.95 0.37
N LEU A 140 15.44 -21.12 1.02
CA LEU A 140 15.61 -21.09 2.48
C LEU A 140 14.27 -20.86 3.21
N GLU A 141 13.51 -19.86 2.76
CA GLU A 141 12.18 -19.54 3.32
C GLU A 141 11.24 -20.74 3.19
N ALA A 142 11.19 -21.38 2.02
CA ALA A 142 10.34 -22.53 1.77
C ALA A 142 10.70 -23.74 2.67
N LYS A 143 11.99 -24.00 2.88
CA LYS A 143 12.47 -25.10 3.72
C LYS A 143 12.24 -24.84 5.21
N ILE A 144 12.45 -23.62 5.68
CA ILE A 144 12.14 -23.23 7.08
C ILE A 144 10.62 -23.32 7.33
N GLU A 145 9.78 -22.96 6.36
CA GLU A 145 8.33 -23.12 6.48
C GLU A 145 7.90 -24.60 6.53
N GLN A 146 8.54 -25.48 5.76
CA GLN A 146 8.32 -26.92 5.86
C GLN A 146 8.69 -27.45 7.25
N LEU A 147 9.81 -27.00 7.80
CA LEU A 147 10.25 -27.36 9.16
C LEU A 147 9.25 -26.84 10.22
N ARG A 148 8.72 -25.65 10.03
CA ARG A 148 7.68 -25.06 10.89
C ARG A 148 6.38 -25.85 10.86
N ILE A 149 5.95 -26.30 9.68
CA ILE A 149 4.74 -27.14 9.54
C ILE A 149 4.95 -28.48 10.24
N LEU A 150 6.12 -29.09 10.08
CA LEU A 150 6.43 -30.40 10.65
C LEU A 150 6.50 -30.38 12.18
N LEU A 151 7.02 -29.31 12.78
CA LEU A 151 7.27 -29.20 14.22
C LEU A 151 6.32 -28.23 14.96
N GLY A 152 5.38 -27.56 14.26
CA GLY A 152 4.57 -26.46 14.80
C GLY A 152 3.71 -26.83 16.02
N ASP A 153 3.23 -28.08 16.09
CA ASP A 153 2.40 -28.58 17.19
C ASP A 153 3.24 -29.07 18.40
N ILE A 154 4.57 -29.05 18.29
CA ILE A 154 5.46 -29.54 19.34
C ILE A 154 5.94 -28.38 20.23
N ALA A 155 5.42 -28.31 21.45
CA ALA A 155 5.70 -27.23 22.39
C ALA A 155 7.19 -27.01 22.68
N SER A 156 8.02 -28.06 22.67
CA SER A 156 9.47 -27.95 22.86
C SER A 156 10.22 -27.32 21.68
N ALA A 157 9.66 -27.38 20.48
CA ALA A 157 10.24 -26.76 19.28
C ALA A 157 9.89 -25.26 19.16
N ALA A 158 8.81 -24.81 19.77
CA ALA A 158 8.25 -23.48 19.60
C ALA A 158 9.27 -22.32 19.80
N PRO A 159 10.15 -22.30 20.80
CA PRO A 159 11.14 -21.24 20.97
C PRO A 159 12.12 -21.15 19.81
N ALA A 160 12.66 -22.28 19.35
CA ALA A 160 13.63 -22.33 18.27
C ALA A 160 12.98 -21.99 16.91
N LEU A 161 11.77 -22.48 16.66
CA LEU A 161 11.00 -22.10 15.47
C LEU A 161 10.68 -20.61 15.42
N LYS A 162 10.37 -19.99 16.56
CA LYS A 162 10.16 -18.55 16.64
C LYS A 162 11.44 -17.78 16.33
N ALA A 163 12.56 -18.20 16.91
CA ALA A 163 13.86 -17.57 16.67
C ALA A 163 14.31 -17.73 15.20
N LEU A 164 14.05 -18.90 14.58
CA LEU A 164 14.26 -19.12 13.15
C LEU A 164 13.45 -18.15 12.29
N ALA A 165 12.16 -18.00 12.58
CA ALA A 165 11.30 -17.08 11.84
C ALA A 165 11.73 -15.62 12.00
N GLU A 166 12.14 -15.20 13.22
CA GLU A 166 12.68 -13.85 13.47
C GLU A 166 13.99 -13.62 12.72
N ALA A 167 14.91 -14.58 12.74
CA ALA A 167 16.19 -14.50 12.02
C ALA A 167 16.00 -14.49 10.51
N LEU A 168 15.12 -15.33 9.97
CA LEU A 168 14.78 -15.33 8.55
C LEU A 168 14.17 -13.99 8.11
N ASN A 169 13.23 -13.44 8.87
CA ASN A 169 12.66 -12.12 8.58
C ASN A 169 13.74 -11.01 8.63
N GLY A 170 14.67 -11.09 9.56
CA GLY A 170 15.81 -10.20 9.65
C GLY A 170 16.72 -10.30 8.42
N LEU A 171 17.08 -11.52 8.03
CA LEU A 171 17.89 -11.80 6.83
C LEU A 171 17.23 -11.27 5.57
N LEU A 172 15.95 -11.57 5.35
CA LEU A 172 15.18 -11.06 4.21
C LEU A 172 15.13 -9.52 4.19
N SER A 173 14.91 -8.91 5.34
CA SER A 173 14.85 -7.44 5.47
C SER A 173 16.18 -6.77 5.11
N VAL A 174 17.29 -7.29 5.61
CA VAL A 174 18.63 -6.75 5.33
C VAL A 174 18.99 -6.95 3.86
N SER A 175 18.73 -8.12 3.28
CA SER A 175 19.02 -8.42 1.88
C SER A 175 18.20 -7.53 0.93
N ILE A 176 16.91 -7.34 1.20
CA ILE A 176 16.04 -6.46 0.41
C ILE A 176 16.49 -5.00 0.54
N SER A 177 16.84 -4.55 1.75
CA SER A 177 17.30 -3.17 1.96
C SER A 177 18.63 -2.91 1.27
N GLY A 178 19.54 -3.88 1.26
CA GLY A 178 20.82 -3.79 0.56
C GLY A 178 20.66 -3.70 -0.96
N LEU A 179 19.84 -4.57 -1.54
CA LEU A 179 19.52 -4.52 -2.97
C LEU A 179 18.82 -3.21 -3.36
N ARG A 180 17.91 -2.72 -2.51
CA ARG A 180 17.23 -1.44 -2.73
C ARG A 180 18.20 -0.27 -2.68
N GLN A 181 19.13 -0.25 -1.71
CA GLN A 181 20.14 0.79 -1.60
C GLN A 181 21.04 0.81 -2.82
N ALA A 182 21.52 -0.36 -3.27
CA ALA A 182 22.31 -0.48 -4.50
C ALA A 182 21.56 0.07 -5.72
N ALA A 183 20.28 -0.26 -5.86
CA ALA A 183 19.44 0.27 -6.94
C ALA A 183 19.21 1.79 -6.84
N GLU A 184 19.05 2.35 -5.63
CA GLU A 184 18.93 3.81 -5.40
C GLU A 184 20.25 4.53 -5.77
N ASP A 185 21.40 3.94 -5.46
CA ASP A 185 22.70 4.51 -5.81
C ASP A 185 22.97 4.41 -7.32
N CYS A 186 22.58 3.32 -7.97
CA CYS A 186 22.52 3.25 -9.43
C CYS A 186 21.63 4.34 -10.04
N CYS A 187 20.46 4.64 -9.46
CA CYS A 187 19.61 5.72 -9.94
C CYS A 187 20.27 7.10 -9.86
N LYS A 188 21.02 7.38 -8.79
CA LYS A 188 21.75 8.65 -8.65
C LYS A 188 22.84 8.77 -9.72
N LEU A 189 23.57 7.69 -9.96
CA LEU A 189 24.61 7.63 -10.99
C LEU A 189 24.02 7.90 -12.38
N ILE A 190 22.94 7.24 -12.72
CA ILE A 190 22.26 7.40 -14.01
C ILE A 190 21.78 8.83 -14.20
N LYS A 191 21.25 9.47 -13.15
CA LYS A 191 20.82 10.88 -13.22
C LYS A 191 22.00 11.81 -13.52
N ASN A 192 23.16 11.57 -12.91
CA ASN A 192 24.37 12.33 -13.19
C ASN A 192 24.89 12.06 -14.62
N ALA A 193 24.88 10.79 -15.06
CA ALA A 193 25.25 10.40 -16.41
C ALA A 193 24.32 11.00 -17.47
N GLU A 194 23.01 11.07 -17.20
CA GLU A 194 22.00 11.67 -18.06
C GLU A 194 22.26 13.17 -18.30
N GLN A 195 22.56 13.92 -17.25
CA GLN A 195 22.90 15.34 -17.36
C GLN A 195 24.14 15.56 -18.21
N LYS A 196 25.20 14.79 -17.94
CA LYS A 196 26.45 14.86 -18.73
C LYS A 196 26.23 14.45 -20.19
N LEU A 197 25.41 13.44 -20.44
CA LEU A 197 25.10 12.98 -21.80
C LEU A 197 24.26 13.99 -22.58
N ASP A 198 23.36 14.71 -21.94
CA ASP A 198 22.59 15.81 -22.55
C ASP A 198 23.52 16.99 -22.95
N GLU A 199 24.47 17.35 -22.10
CA GLU A 199 25.51 18.33 -22.39
C GLU A 199 26.38 17.88 -23.56
N LEU A 200 26.81 16.62 -23.55
CA LEU A 200 27.60 15.98 -24.59
C LEU A 200 26.86 15.95 -25.94
N THR A 201 25.57 15.60 -25.92
CA THR A 201 24.73 15.58 -27.12
C THR A 201 24.55 16.97 -27.70
N LYS A 202 24.37 17.99 -26.87
CA LYS A 202 24.24 19.38 -27.30
C LYS A 202 25.53 19.89 -27.93
N THR A 203 26.67 19.67 -27.27
CA THR A 203 28.00 20.08 -27.76
C THR A 203 28.37 19.32 -29.03
N ALA A 204 28.12 18.02 -29.08
CA ALA A 204 28.33 17.23 -30.30
C ALA A 204 27.50 17.72 -31.49
N SER A 205 26.24 18.09 -31.26
CA SER A 205 25.34 18.60 -32.30
C SER A 205 25.85 19.93 -32.91
N GLU A 206 26.47 20.78 -32.14
CA GLU A 206 27.06 22.04 -32.61
C GLU A 206 28.28 21.82 -33.55
N TYR A 207 29.01 20.71 -33.38
CA TYR A 207 30.18 20.35 -34.20
C TYR A 207 29.89 19.39 -35.34
N LEU A 208 28.75 18.67 -35.31
CA LEU A 208 28.35 17.67 -36.32
C LEU A 208 28.18 18.27 -37.73
N GLU A 209 27.80 19.54 -37.84
CA GLU A 209 27.74 20.25 -39.14
C GLU A 209 29.12 20.46 -39.79
N LEU A 210 30.21 20.39 -38.99
CA LEU A 210 31.57 20.59 -39.46
C LEU A 210 32.25 19.29 -39.93
N VAL A 211 31.76 18.13 -39.52
CA VAL A 211 32.35 16.80 -39.80
C VAL A 211 31.41 15.99 -40.71
N LYS A 212 31.40 16.29 -42.00
CA LYS A 212 30.43 15.75 -42.97
C LYS A 212 30.44 14.25 -43.22
N ALA A 213 31.50 13.51 -42.94
CA ALA A 213 31.59 12.08 -43.24
C ALA A 213 31.25 11.17 -42.04
N ASP A 214 31.64 11.54 -40.81
CA ASP A 214 31.48 10.73 -39.60
C ASP A 214 30.31 11.21 -38.70
N GLY A 215 29.72 12.36 -38.99
CA GLY A 215 28.61 12.92 -38.23
C GLY A 215 27.41 11.99 -38.08
N ASN A 216 27.03 11.29 -39.16
CA ASN A 216 25.91 10.33 -39.11
C ASN A 216 26.21 9.07 -38.27
N ARG A 217 27.48 8.67 -38.14
CA ARG A 217 27.89 7.52 -37.33
C ARG A 217 27.88 7.89 -35.87
N LEU A 218 28.44 9.06 -35.54
CA LEU A 218 28.49 9.61 -34.20
C LEU A 218 27.06 9.88 -33.68
N GLU A 219 26.21 10.53 -34.48
CA GLU A 219 24.82 10.78 -34.14
C GLU A 219 24.05 9.49 -33.79
N LYS A 220 24.22 8.43 -34.59
CA LYS A 220 23.60 7.14 -34.33
C LYS A 220 24.12 6.48 -33.05
N SER A 221 25.41 6.56 -32.75
CA SER A 221 25.95 5.98 -31.53
C SER A 221 25.51 6.74 -30.27
N VAL A 222 25.45 8.07 -30.34
CA VAL A 222 24.89 8.89 -29.26
C VAL A 222 23.41 8.57 -29.01
N GLN A 223 22.60 8.48 -30.08
CA GLN A 223 21.18 8.09 -29.97
C GLN A 223 21.03 6.69 -29.36
N LYS A 224 21.89 5.73 -29.72
CA LYS A 224 21.90 4.39 -29.14
C LYS A 224 22.26 4.43 -27.65
N CYS A 225 23.25 5.24 -27.27
CA CYS A 225 23.65 5.42 -25.89
C CYS A 225 22.51 6.02 -25.04
N VAL A 226 21.84 7.08 -25.53
CA VAL A 226 20.66 7.68 -24.87
C VAL A 226 19.53 6.67 -24.71
N LYS A 227 19.26 5.85 -25.77
CA LYS A 227 18.23 4.80 -25.70
C LYS A 227 18.57 3.75 -24.64
N SER A 228 19.80 3.23 -24.63
CA SER A 228 20.24 2.22 -23.66
C SER A 228 20.17 2.75 -22.23
N MET A 229 20.54 4.01 -21.99
CA MET A 229 20.41 4.64 -20.69
C MET A 229 18.96 4.77 -20.21
N ARG A 230 18.05 5.13 -21.13
CA ARG A 230 16.61 5.18 -20.79
C ARG A 230 16.05 3.81 -20.41
N ILE A 231 16.47 2.74 -21.11
CA ILE A 231 16.08 1.36 -20.80
C ILE A 231 16.60 0.97 -19.41
N LEU A 232 17.86 1.22 -19.11
CA LEU A 232 18.47 0.95 -17.81
C LEU A 232 17.70 1.67 -16.68
N ARG A 233 17.42 2.97 -16.86
CA ARG A 233 16.67 3.77 -15.90
C ARG A 233 15.28 3.21 -15.63
N GLU A 234 14.54 2.83 -16.69
CA GLU A 234 13.20 2.28 -16.53
C GLU A 234 13.23 0.91 -15.84
N ASN A 235 14.19 0.05 -16.14
CA ASN A 235 14.36 -1.23 -15.47
C ASN A 235 14.69 -1.05 -13.98
N ILE A 236 15.58 -0.14 -13.60
CA ILE A 236 15.87 0.19 -12.20
C ILE A 236 14.62 0.74 -11.51
N ARG A 237 13.90 1.64 -12.14
CA ARG A 237 12.65 2.19 -11.61
C ARG A 237 11.61 1.10 -11.37
N ASN A 238 11.47 0.14 -12.29
CA ASN A 238 10.56 -0.99 -12.15
C ASN A 238 10.95 -1.87 -10.95
N VAL A 239 12.24 -2.11 -10.75
CA VAL A 239 12.76 -2.84 -9.57
C VAL A 239 12.45 -2.08 -8.28
N LEU A 240 12.77 -0.79 -8.20
CA LEU A 240 12.57 0.02 -6.99
C LEU A 240 11.10 0.16 -6.61
N ASN A 241 10.22 0.31 -7.59
CA ASN A 241 8.80 0.50 -7.38
C ASN A 241 8.01 -0.82 -7.33
N GLY A 242 8.64 -1.95 -7.63
CA GLY A 242 7.96 -3.23 -7.78
C GLY A 242 6.98 -3.25 -8.98
N ASN A 243 7.15 -2.35 -9.96
CA ASN A 243 6.23 -2.18 -11.08
C ASN A 243 6.46 -3.18 -12.23
N GLY A 244 7.53 -3.95 -12.17
CA GLY A 244 7.95 -4.85 -13.27
C GLY A 244 7.20 -6.18 -13.33
N GLY A 245 6.20 -6.41 -12.49
CA GLY A 245 5.56 -7.70 -12.39
C GLY A 245 4.16 -7.66 -11.80
N ASN A 246 3.79 -8.71 -11.12
CA ASN A 246 2.48 -8.88 -10.53
C ASN A 246 2.36 -8.11 -9.20
N ILE A 247 1.27 -7.36 -9.05
CA ILE A 247 0.88 -6.82 -7.74
C ILE A 247 -0.05 -7.84 -7.08
N LYS A 248 0.34 -8.38 -5.94
CA LYS A 248 -0.44 -9.33 -5.17
C LYS A 248 -0.88 -8.70 -3.86
N ASP A 249 -2.17 -8.46 -3.72
CA ASP A 249 -2.76 -8.02 -2.46
C ASP A 249 -2.92 -9.21 -1.53
N ILE A 250 -2.27 -9.14 -0.36
CA ILE A 250 -2.31 -10.18 0.69
C ILE A 250 -3.11 -9.74 1.91
N SER A 251 -3.89 -8.67 1.78
CA SER A 251 -4.67 -8.09 2.88
C SER A 251 -5.82 -8.99 3.37
N GLU A 252 -6.25 -9.97 2.59
CA GLU A 252 -7.42 -10.82 2.91
C GLU A 252 -7.18 -11.81 4.05
N ASN A 253 -5.93 -12.07 4.44
CA ASN A 253 -5.59 -12.98 5.54
C ASN A 253 -5.63 -12.31 6.93
N ALA A 254 -6.57 -11.38 7.12
CA ALA A 254 -6.61 -10.46 8.25
C ALA A 254 -6.56 -11.12 9.64
N GLU A 255 -7.25 -12.23 9.84
CA GLU A 255 -7.27 -12.95 11.13
C GLU A 255 -5.89 -13.50 11.48
N ARG A 256 -5.31 -14.30 10.58
CA ARG A 256 -3.99 -14.90 10.75
C ARG A 256 -2.92 -13.81 10.90
N ASP A 257 -3.01 -12.76 10.09
CA ASP A 257 -2.06 -11.66 10.11
C ASP A 257 -2.14 -10.85 11.41
N ALA A 258 -3.35 -10.70 11.99
CA ALA A 258 -3.53 -10.08 13.30
C ALA A 258 -2.95 -10.92 14.45
N GLU A 259 -3.10 -12.24 14.40
CA GLU A 259 -2.48 -13.15 15.37
C GLU A 259 -0.96 -13.09 15.32
N ASN A 260 -0.40 -13.00 14.11
CA ASN A 260 1.03 -12.91 13.88
C ASN A 260 1.61 -11.49 14.04
N ARG A 261 0.78 -10.50 14.37
CA ARG A 261 1.18 -9.07 14.47
C ARG A 261 1.88 -8.58 13.20
N ALA A 262 1.34 -8.96 12.05
CA ALA A 262 1.93 -8.65 10.77
C ALA A 262 1.94 -7.13 10.50
N GLY A 263 2.95 -6.64 9.77
CA GLY A 263 3.04 -5.24 9.37
C GLY A 263 1.92 -4.84 8.38
N GLY A 264 1.63 -3.54 8.28
CA GLY A 264 0.64 -2.98 7.38
C GLY A 264 -0.81 -3.21 7.81
N MET A 265 -1.05 -3.35 9.12
CA MET A 265 -2.40 -3.51 9.62
C MET A 265 -2.67 -2.73 10.91
N ALA A 266 -3.93 -2.30 11.05
CA ALA A 266 -4.50 -1.84 12.31
C ALA A 266 -5.56 -2.86 12.76
N ALA A 267 -5.39 -3.46 13.93
CA ALA A 267 -6.28 -4.50 14.41
C ALA A 267 -6.81 -4.22 15.81
N LYS A 268 -8.12 -4.45 16.01
CA LYS A 268 -8.80 -4.39 17.31
C LYS A 268 -8.63 -3.04 18.04
N CYS A 269 -8.49 -1.95 17.27
CA CYS A 269 -8.40 -0.59 17.79
C CYS A 269 -9.79 -0.02 18.06
N ARG A 270 -9.92 0.83 19.09
CA ARG A 270 -11.18 1.51 19.43
C ARG A 270 -10.97 3.00 19.60
N ASN A 271 -11.86 3.80 19.02
CA ASN A 271 -11.89 5.24 19.21
C ASN A 271 -13.21 5.68 19.85
N PHE A 272 -13.11 6.51 20.86
CA PHE A 272 -14.23 7.15 21.56
C PHE A 272 -14.14 8.67 21.55
N GLY A 273 -13.04 9.22 21.05
CA GLY A 273 -12.79 10.66 21.00
C GLY A 273 -13.12 11.25 19.65
N ASP A 274 -13.76 12.43 19.66
CA ASP A 274 -14.10 13.15 18.43
C ASP A 274 -12.85 13.52 17.63
N VAL A 275 -12.92 13.33 16.30
CA VAL A 275 -11.79 13.57 15.39
C VAL A 275 -12.20 14.58 14.33
N SER A 276 -11.43 15.67 14.19
CA SER A 276 -11.74 16.70 13.22
C SER A 276 -10.50 17.24 12.50
N GLY A 277 -10.68 17.63 11.23
CA GLY A 277 -9.62 18.20 10.41
C GLY A 277 -10.12 18.67 9.05
N ASP A 278 -9.19 18.88 8.12
CA ASP A 278 -9.52 19.44 6.82
C ASP A 278 -9.83 18.36 5.77
N TYR A 279 -8.96 17.35 5.64
CA TYR A 279 -9.07 16.24 4.68
C TYR A 279 -8.61 14.93 5.29
N GLY A 280 -9.17 13.80 4.83
CA GLY A 280 -8.72 12.48 5.20
C GLY A 280 -8.88 12.20 6.70
N ILE A 281 -10.11 12.27 7.20
CA ILE A 281 -10.42 12.13 8.63
C ILE A 281 -11.08 10.79 8.88
N GLY A 282 -10.47 9.97 9.73
CA GLY A 282 -10.99 8.67 10.14
C GLY A 282 -11.01 8.47 11.66
N GLY A 283 -11.95 7.70 12.15
CA GLY A 283 -12.01 7.36 13.58
C GLY A 283 -10.80 6.54 14.03
N ILE A 284 -10.25 5.73 13.17
CA ILE A 284 -9.04 4.93 13.44
C ILE A 284 -7.87 5.44 12.61
N ILE A 285 -7.99 5.49 11.29
CA ILE A 285 -6.92 5.88 10.36
C ILE A 285 -7.40 7.06 9.52
N GLY A 286 -6.61 8.12 9.45
CA GLY A 286 -6.89 9.26 8.57
C GLY A 286 -6.60 8.92 7.11
N ASN A 287 -5.39 8.44 6.83
CA ASN A 287 -4.94 8.09 5.48
C ASN A 287 -4.21 6.74 5.47
N LEU A 288 -4.60 5.88 4.54
CA LEU A 288 -3.97 4.58 4.28
C LEU A 288 -3.48 4.56 2.82
N SER A 289 -2.30 5.13 2.60
CA SER A 289 -1.68 5.21 1.28
C SER A 289 -0.15 5.20 1.39
N LYS A 290 0.51 4.82 0.30
CA LYS A 290 1.95 4.97 0.18
C LYS A 290 2.27 6.44 -0.09
N GLU A 291 3.17 7.01 0.69
CA GLU A 291 3.84 8.24 0.32
C GLU A 291 4.92 7.90 -0.72
N LEU A 292 4.72 8.29 -1.96
CA LEU A 292 5.75 8.16 -2.98
C LEU A 292 6.80 9.23 -2.71
N PRO A 293 8.11 8.90 -2.74
CA PRO A 293 9.15 9.91 -2.68
C PRO A 293 8.93 10.93 -3.80
N SER A 294 8.91 12.21 -3.46
CA SER A 294 8.62 13.31 -4.39
C SER A 294 9.54 13.36 -5.61
N ASP A 295 10.73 12.76 -5.52
CA ASP A 295 11.73 12.75 -6.59
C ASP A 295 11.41 11.77 -7.74
N LEU A 296 10.41 10.89 -7.58
CA LEU A 296 10.02 9.91 -8.60
C LEU A 296 8.75 10.30 -9.38
N GLU A 297 8.02 11.34 -8.94
CA GLU A 297 6.76 11.76 -9.56
C GLU A 297 6.92 12.62 -10.83
N GLU A 298 8.09 13.24 -11.06
CA GLU A 298 8.26 14.27 -12.12
C GLU A 298 8.79 13.75 -13.46
N ILE A 299 8.85 12.44 -13.69
CA ILE A 299 9.45 11.93 -14.91
C ILE A 299 8.38 11.33 -15.82
N ASP A 300 7.87 12.16 -16.71
CA ASP A 300 7.06 11.76 -17.84
C ASP A 300 7.97 11.12 -18.90
N ILE A 301 8.08 9.80 -18.90
CA ILE A 301 8.91 9.07 -19.87
C ILE A 301 7.96 8.54 -20.96
N PRO A 302 8.21 8.90 -22.24
CA PRO A 302 7.51 8.28 -23.34
C PRO A 302 7.68 6.75 -23.29
N SER A 303 6.64 6.00 -23.70
CA SER A 303 6.70 4.55 -23.77
C SER A 303 7.92 4.09 -24.57
N ILE A 304 8.73 3.23 -23.98
CA ILE A 304 9.90 2.63 -24.65
C ILE A 304 9.51 1.19 -25.01
N ASP A 305 9.45 0.88 -26.28
CA ASP A 305 8.99 -0.42 -26.77
C ASP A 305 9.92 -1.60 -26.42
N ASP A 306 11.16 -1.33 -25.99
CA ASP A 306 12.20 -2.33 -25.71
C ASP A 306 12.47 -2.53 -24.19
N VAL A 307 11.57 -2.05 -23.31
CA VAL A 307 11.73 -2.27 -21.87
C VAL A 307 11.37 -3.71 -21.52
N LEU A 308 12.36 -4.46 -21.02
CA LEU A 308 12.13 -5.79 -20.48
C LEU A 308 11.49 -5.67 -19.10
N PHE A 309 10.37 -6.35 -18.90
CA PHE A 309 9.72 -6.39 -17.59
C PHE A 309 10.46 -7.38 -16.67
N THR A 310 10.82 -6.89 -15.49
CA THR A 310 11.32 -7.75 -14.42
C THR A 310 10.17 -8.60 -13.88
N ASP A 311 10.42 -9.83 -13.47
CA ASP A 311 9.42 -10.71 -12.85
C ASP A 311 9.25 -10.44 -11.34
N THR A 312 9.30 -9.18 -10.95
CA THR A 312 9.07 -8.73 -9.58
C THR A 312 7.61 -8.92 -9.18
N THR A 313 7.38 -9.48 -8.00
CA THR A 313 6.05 -9.52 -7.37
C THR A 313 6.03 -8.58 -6.18
N LEU A 314 5.15 -7.58 -6.23
CA LEU A 314 4.90 -6.67 -5.13
C LEU A 314 3.75 -7.20 -4.28
N PHE A 315 4.05 -7.70 -3.09
CA PHE A 315 3.02 -8.05 -2.10
C PHE A 315 2.65 -6.81 -1.31
N ILE A 316 1.36 -6.54 -1.22
CA ILE A 316 0.83 -5.37 -0.50
C ILE A 316 -0.11 -5.87 0.58
N ARG A 317 0.07 -5.38 1.81
CA ARG A 317 -0.89 -5.53 2.89
C ARG A 317 -1.29 -4.17 3.44
N ALA A 318 -2.58 -3.90 3.41
CA ALA A 318 -3.18 -2.69 3.95
C ALA A 318 -4.50 -3.09 4.60
N THR A 319 -4.46 -3.57 5.85
CA THR A 319 -5.60 -4.20 6.51
C THR A 319 -6.06 -3.41 7.72
N VAL A 320 -7.37 -3.21 7.86
CA VAL A 320 -8.01 -2.72 9.08
C VAL A 320 -8.98 -3.78 9.58
N PHE A 321 -8.69 -4.37 10.74
CA PHE A 321 -9.36 -5.57 11.22
C PHE A 321 -10.01 -5.36 12.58
N MET A 322 -11.33 -5.61 12.68
CA MET A 322 -12.11 -5.56 13.93
C MET A 322 -11.90 -4.26 14.73
N CYS A 323 -11.81 -3.13 14.04
CA CYS A 323 -11.68 -1.82 14.67
C CYS A 323 -13.05 -1.19 14.89
N SER A 324 -13.20 -0.36 15.92
CA SER A 324 -14.48 0.30 16.21
C SER A 324 -14.33 1.79 16.52
N ASN A 325 -15.33 2.57 16.12
CA ASN A 325 -15.45 4.00 16.40
C ASN A 325 -16.86 4.35 16.90
N ASP A 326 -16.93 5.06 18.02
CA ASP A 326 -18.18 5.54 18.62
C ASP A 326 -18.19 7.07 18.80
N ALA A 327 -17.46 7.79 17.95
CA ALA A 327 -17.23 9.21 18.09
C ALA A 327 -17.72 10.02 16.88
N VAL A 328 -17.65 11.35 16.98
CA VAL A 328 -17.94 12.28 15.88
C VAL A 328 -16.71 12.44 15.02
N ILE A 329 -16.86 12.18 13.72
CA ILE A 329 -15.80 12.32 12.73
C ILE A 329 -16.15 13.46 11.77
N SER A 330 -15.29 14.48 11.66
CA SER A 330 -15.60 15.67 10.88
C SER A 330 -14.43 16.11 10.00
N ALA A 331 -14.61 16.03 8.68
CA ALA A 331 -13.74 16.66 7.70
C ALA A 331 -14.37 17.98 7.23
N LYS A 332 -13.56 19.06 7.25
CA LYS A 332 -14.00 20.37 6.74
C LYS A 332 -14.27 20.31 5.23
N TYR A 333 -13.54 19.48 4.52
CA TYR A 333 -13.66 19.31 3.07
C TYR A 333 -14.06 17.88 2.71
N ASP A 334 -13.10 17.01 2.38
CA ASP A 334 -13.37 15.71 1.79
C ASP A 334 -12.82 14.55 2.62
N ASN A 335 -13.36 13.36 2.40
CA ASN A 335 -12.91 12.08 2.92
C ASN A 335 -13.05 11.96 4.44
N ALA A 336 -14.29 11.79 4.90
CA ALA A 336 -14.62 11.45 6.28
C ALA A 336 -15.15 10.02 6.37
N GLY A 337 -14.59 9.19 7.24
CA GLY A 337 -15.07 7.84 7.50
C GLY A 337 -15.02 7.48 8.98
N GLY A 338 -15.99 6.69 9.42
CA GLY A 338 -16.03 6.28 10.83
C GLY A 338 -14.78 5.50 11.24
N ILE A 339 -14.19 4.74 10.34
CA ILE A 339 -12.95 4.00 10.57
C ILE A 339 -11.80 4.60 9.77
N LEU A 340 -11.98 4.78 8.44
CA LEU A 340 -10.94 5.22 7.52
C LEU A 340 -11.38 6.47 6.75
N GLY A 341 -10.59 7.54 6.77
CA GLY A 341 -10.84 8.75 5.99
C GLY A 341 -10.60 8.50 4.50
N TYR A 342 -9.37 8.15 4.13
CA TYR A 342 -8.94 7.88 2.76
C TYR A 342 -8.02 6.66 2.68
N GLY A 343 -8.17 5.84 1.65
CA GLY A 343 -7.28 4.74 1.34
C GLY A 343 -7.10 4.55 -0.16
N SER A 344 -5.85 4.59 -0.64
CA SER A 344 -5.53 4.29 -2.03
C SER A 344 -5.62 2.80 -2.36
N ARG A 345 -5.51 1.96 -1.33
CA ARG A 345 -5.73 0.51 -1.32
C ARG A 345 -6.14 0.10 0.08
N GLY A 346 -6.64 -1.11 0.25
CA GLY A 346 -6.86 -1.68 1.57
C GLY A 346 -8.02 -2.65 1.65
N PHE A 347 -8.03 -3.38 2.75
CA PHE A 347 -9.06 -4.35 3.11
C PHE A 347 -9.53 -4.08 4.53
N LEU A 348 -10.80 -3.71 4.67
CA LEU A 348 -11.44 -3.48 5.97
C LEU A 348 -12.33 -4.68 6.28
N LEU A 349 -12.07 -5.36 7.40
CA LEU A 349 -12.80 -6.56 7.80
C LEU A 349 -13.33 -6.46 9.23
N GLY A 350 -14.61 -6.73 9.41
CA GLY A 350 -15.25 -6.82 10.72
C GLY A 350 -15.24 -5.54 11.53
N CYS A 351 -15.14 -4.37 10.87
CA CYS A 351 -15.09 -3.08 11.54
C CYS A 351 -16.49 -2.54 11.86
N GLU A 352 -16.60 -1.79 12.96
CA GLU A 352 -17.85 -1.24 13.46
C GLU A 352 -17.76 0.28 13.62
N SER A 353 -18.81 1.00 13.23
CA SER A 353 -18.86 2.44 13.46
C SER A 353 -20.23 2.90 13.94
N GLY A 354 -20.21 3.66 15.03
CA GLY A 354 -21.33 4.43 15.55
C GLY A 354 -21.08 5.94 15.42
N GLY A 355 -22.01 6.75 15.98
CA GLY A 355 -21.84 8.19 16.07
C GLY A 355 -22.20 8.95 14.80
N SER A 356 -21.42 9.96 14.41
CA SER A 356 -21.68 10.76 13.21
C SER A 356 -20.44 10.99 12.36
N VAL A 357 -20.64 11.06 11.05
CA VAL A 357 -19.58 11.31 10.08
C VAL A 357 -19.98 12.46 9.16
N LYS A 358 -19.14 13.48 9.10
CA LYS A 358 -19.37 14.68 8.31
C LYS A 358 -18.21 14.94 7.34
N ALA A 359 -18.54 15.07 6.04
CA ALA A 359 -17.65 15.65 5.05
C ALA A 359 -18.25 16.93 4.48
N GLY A 360 -17.57 18.05 4.61
CA GLY A 360 -18.10 19.36 4.16
C GLY A 360 -18.35 19.44 2.66
N ARG A 361 -17.74 18.53 1.86
CA ARG A 361 -17.92 18.43 0.41
C ARG A 361 -18.26 17.01 -0.03
N LYS A 362 -17.26 16.12 -0.16
CA LYS A 362 -17.41 14.79 -0.78
C LYS A 362 -16.84 13.67 0.10
N TYR A 363 -17.36 12.48 -0.10
CA TYR A 363 -16.91 11.23 0.46
C TYR A 363 -17.11 11.13 1.97
N ALA A 364 -18.37 10.99 2.39
CA ALA A 364 -18.75 10.64 3.75
C ALA A 364 -19.24 9.18 3.79
N GLY A 365 -18.61 8.35 4.62
CA GLY A 365 -19.02 6.95 4.78
C GLY A 365 -19.01 6.49 6.22
N GLY A 366 -19.98 5.66 6.60
CA GLY A 366 -20.07 5.15 7.96
C GLY A 366 -18.82 4.38 8.39
N ILE A 367 -18.18 3.67 7.47
CA ILE A 367 -16.91 2.96 7.68
C ILE A 367 -15.76 3.70 6.98
N ALA A 368 -15.86 3.95 5.68
CA ALA A 368 -14.79 4.61 4.94
C ALA A 368 -15.29 5.81 4.13
N GLY A 369 -14.58 6.94 4.17
CA GLY A 369 -14.86 8.08 3.31
C GLY A 369 -14.63 7.72 1.85
N ARG A 370 -13.39 7.37 1.50
CA ARG A 370 -13.01 6.86 0.17
C ARG A 370 -11.97 5.76 0.28
N LEU A 371 -12.20 4.64 -0.39
CA LEU A 371 -11.30 3.50 -0.38
C LEU A 371 -11.22 2.85 -1.76
N SER A 372 -10.05 2.83 -2.39
CA SER A 372 -9.81 2.01 -3.60
C SER A 372 -9.48 0.56 -3.21
N GLY A 373 -10.38 -0.08 -2.47
CA GLY A 373 -10.21 -1.41 -1.88
C GLY A 373 -11.53 -2.02 -1.46
N THR A 374 -11.47 -3.08 -0.65
CA THR A 374 -12.62 -3.88 -0.25
C THR A 374 -13.01 -3.63 1.21
N ILE A 375 -14.31 -3.50 1.46
CA ILE A 375 -14.93 -3.45 2.80
C ILE A 375 -15.80 -4.70 2.94
N ARG A 376 -15.52 -5.51 3.97
CA ARG A 376 -16.20 -6.77 4.18
C ARG A 376 -16.62 -6.97 5.62
N GLU A 377 -17.82 -7.53 5.81
CA GLU A 377 -18.37 -7.90 7.12
C GLU A 377 -18.37 -6.75 8.13
N CYS A 378 -18.49 -5.50 7.64
CA CYS A 378 -18.49 -4.30 8.47
C CYS A 378 -19.91 -3.84 8.81
N GLY A 379 -20.05 -3.18 9.95
CA GLY A 379 -21.31 -2.65 10.44
C GLY A 379 -21.26 -1.15 10.72
N SER A 380 -22.35 -0.42 10.40
CA SER A 380 -22.43 1.01 10.65
C SER A 380 -23.81 1.43 11.15
N ILE A 381 -23.82 2.18 12.26
CA ILE A 381 -24.99 2.96 12.74
C ILE A 381 -24.56 4.41 12.82
N THR A 382 -24.64 5.14 11.71
CA THR A 382 -24.06 6.48 11.63
C THR A 382 -25.02 7.51 11.11
N ALA A 383 -24.94 8.71 11.71
CA ALA A 383 -25.51 9.92 11.14
C ALA A 383 -24.50 10.52 10.15
N LEU A 384 -24.95 10.74 8.91
CA LEU A 384 -24.09 11.12 7.79
C LEU A 384 -24.45 12.52 7.28
N ASP A 385 -23.45 13.38 7.09
CA ASP A 385 -23.57 14.70 6.47
C ASP A 385 -22.52 14.87 5.38
N GLY A 386 -22.94 15.13 4.15
CA GLY A 386 -22.07 15.34 3.00
C GLY A 386 -22.83 15.83 1.78
N LYS A 387 -22.12 16.46 0.82
CA LYS A 387 -22.77 17.00 -0.38
C LYS A 387 -22.85 16.02 -1.53
N ALA A 388 -21.87 15.11 -1.61
CA ALA A 388 -21.79 14.09 -2.65
C ALA A 388 -20.99 12.89 -2.18
N TYR A 389 -21.23 11.72 -2.75
CA TYR A 389 -20.58 10.45 -2.41
C TYR A 389 -20.76 10.11 -0.92
N VAL A 390 -22.03 9.91 -0.54
CA VAL A 390 -22.41 9.60 0.85
C VAL A 390 -23.00 8.21 0.92
N GLY A 391 -22.51 7.39 1.83
CA GLY A 391 -23.01 6.03 2.01
C GLY A 391 -22.93 5.50 3.43
N GLY A 392 -23.88 4.65 3.80
CA GLY A 392 -23.95 4.03 5.12
C GLY A 392 -22.69 3.26 5.50
N ILE A 393 -22.02 2.67 4.53
CA ILE A 393 -20.74 1.99 4.69
C ILE A 393 -19.62 2.83 4.08
N ALA A 394 -19.72 3.23 2.81
CA ALA A 394 -18.64 3.96 2.14
C ALA A 394 -19.16 5.16 1.36
N GLY A 395 -18.45 6.28 1.39
CA GLY A 395 -18.66 7.36 0.44
C GLY A 395 -18.32 6.89 -0.98
N SER A 396 -17.15 6.27 -1.16
CA SER A 396 -16.74 5.57 -2.38
C SER A 396 -15.85 4.38 -2.01
N ALA A 397 -16.09 3.23 -2.64
CA ALA A 397 -15.26 2.04 -2.46
C ALA A 397 -15.14 1.25 -3.77
N LYS A 398 -14.16 0.33 -3.83
CA LYS A 398 -14.03 -0.63 -4.92
C LYS A 398 -15.07 -1.73 -4.77
N SER A 399 -15.12 -2.37 -3.60
CA SER A 399 -16.07 -3.43 -3.28
C SER A 399 -16.61 -3.32 -1.85
N VAL A 400 -17.90 -3.65 -1.67
CA VAL A 400 -18.56 -3.75 -0.36
C VAL A 400 -19.33 -5.07 -0.31
N ILE A 401 -18.98 -5.93 0.66
CA ILE A 401 -19.46 -7.32 0.73
C ILE A 401 -19.89 -7.68 2.15
N ASP A 402 -21.04 -8.32 2.31
CA ASP A 402 -21.57 -8.83 3.58
C ASP A 402 -21.65 -7.75 4.69
N CYS A 403 -21.87 -6.50 4.32
CA CYS A 403 -21.95 -5.36 5.24
C CYS A 403 -23.39 -5.01 5.64
N ALA A 404 -23.52 -4.35 6.80
CA ALA A 404 -24.81 -3.94 7.33
C ALA A 404 -24.81 -2.47 7.74
N ALA A 405 -25.83 -1.69 7.37
CA ALA A 405 -25.90 -0.27 7.68
C ALA A 405 -27.27 0.18 8.24
N VAL A 406 -27.21 1.10 9.20
CA VAL A 406 -28.36 1.93 9.62
C VAL A 406 -27.97 3.40 9.40
N PRO A 407 -28.06 3.89 8.16
CA PRO A 407 -27.68 5.27 7.87
C PRO A 407 -28.78 6.26 8.26
N THR A 408 -28.40 7.37 8.89
CA THR A 408 -29.26 8.53 9.09
C THR A 408 -28.65 9.71 8.33
N MET A 409 -29.38 10.20 7.31
CA MET A 409 -28.88 11.30 6.49
C MET A 409 -29.30 12.66 7.11
N LEU A 410 -28.33 13.49 7.51
CA LEU A 410 -28.56 14.74 8.25
C LEU A 410 -28.81 15.96 7.34
N PHE A 411 -28.59 15.84 6.03
CA PHE A 411 -28.79 16.95 5.09
C PHE A 411 -30.21 17.04 4.53
N ALA A 412 -31.20 16.68 5.35
CA ALA A 412 -32.61 16.72 5.03
C ALA A 412 -33.07 18.10 4.49
N GLY A 413 -33.76 18.09 3.36
CA GLY A 413 -34.32 19.29 2.72
C GLY A 413 -33.61 19.75 1.45
N LYS A 414 -32.50 19.13 1.03
CA LYS A 414 -31.92 19.30 -0.30
C LYS A 414 -32.25 18.07 -1.14
N SER A 415 -33.49 17.93 -1.51
CA SER A 415 -34.04 16.83 -2.29
C SER A 415 -33.60 16.76 -3.75
N SER A 416 -32.63 17.50 -4.15
CA SER A 416 -32.05 17.28 -5.45
C SER A 416 -30.87 16.33 -5.27
N PHE A 417 -31.09 15.07 -5.65
CA PHE A 417 -30.03 14.30 -6.28
C PHE A 417 -29.60 15.08 -7.53
N ALA A 418 -28.98 16.25 -7.31
CA ALA A 418 -28.33 17.00 -8.37
C ALA A 418 -27.41 16.03 -9.06
N ASP A 419 -27.32 16.09 -10.37
CA ASP A 419 -26.39 15.31 -11.18
C ASP A 419 -25.04 15.26 -10.46
N GLY A 420 -24.60 14.04 -10.06
CA GLY A 420 -23.35 13.82 -9.34
C GLY A 420 -23.42 13.83 -7.80
N ALA A 421 -24.56 13.77 -7.17
CA ALA A 421 -24.64 13.71 -5.70
C ALA A 421 -24.41 12.32 -5.10
N TYR A 422 -24.57 11.24 -5.80
CA TYR A 422 -24.29 9.85 -5.41
C TYR A 422 -24.47 9.54 -3.92
N ILE A 423 -25.73 9.30 -3.50
CA ILE A 423 -26.11 9.03 -2.12
C ILE A 423 -26.75 7.65 -2.06
N GLY A 424 -26.26 6.77 -1.18
CA GLY A 424 -26.74 5.40 -1.05
C GLY A 424 -26.78 4.90 0.38
N ALA A 425 -27.68 3.95 0.68
CA ALA A 425 -27.78 3.33 1.99
C ALA A 425 -26.53 2.51 2.36
N ILE A 426 -25.86 1.94 1.36
CA ILE A 426 -24.62 1.20 1.53
C ILE A 426 -23.45 2.05 1.07
N ALA A 427 -23.43 2.49 -0.19
CA ALA A 427 -22.32 3.27 -0.72
C ALA A 427 -22.83 4.40 -1.63
N GLY A 428 -22.13 5.53 -1.64
CA GLY A 428 -22.33 6.57 -2.61
C GLY A 428 -21.90 6.11 -4.00
N GLU A 429 -20.71 5.51 -4.10
CA GLU A 429 -20.14 5.00 -5.35
C GLU A 429 -19.44 3.67 -5.11
N LEU A 430 -19.59 2.74 -6.05
CA LEU A 430 -18.82 1.49 -6.12
C LEU A 430 -18.29 1.27 -7.53
N THR A 431 -17.10 0.73 -7.67
CA THR A 431 -16.46 0.53 -8.97
C THR A 431 -16.35 -0.96 -9.39
N GLU A 432 -16.51 -1.92 -8.46
CA GLU A 432 -16.42 -3.35 -8.78
C GLU A 432 -17.57 -4.16 -8.18
N GLU A 433 -17.48 -4.60 -6.92
CA GLU A 433 -18.38 -5.61 -6.37
C GLU A 433 -19.27 -5.06 -5.24
N CYS A 434 -20.55 -5.42 -5.31
CA CYS A 434 -21.50 -5.24 -4.21
C CYS A 434 -22.28 -6.52 -4.02
N ARG A 435 -22.17 -7.13 -2.83
CA ARG A 435 -22.81 -8.43 -2.60
C ARG A 435 -23.25 -8.60 -1.15
N ASN A 436 -24.45 -9.16 -0.99
CA ASN A 436 -25.03 -9.56 0.30
C ASN A 436 -25.10 -8.43 1.34
N ASN A 437 -25.18 -7.18 0.91
CA ASN A 437 -25.28 -6.06 1.83
C ASN A 437 -26.72 -5.83 2.24
N ILE A 438 -26.92 -5.50 3.50
CA ILE A 438 -28.24 -5.20 4.07
C ILE A 438 -28.26 -3.82 4.73
N PHE A 439 -29.40 -3.15 4.70
CA PHE A 439 -29.56 -1.87 5.39
C PHE A 439 -30.95 -1.75 6.01
N ALA A 440 -31.07 -0.96 7.07
CA ALA A 440 -32.37 -0.69 7.66
C ALA A 440 -33.20 0.18 6.72
N ASP A 441 -34.51 -0.16 6.60
CA ASP A 441 -35.48 0.69 5.94
C ASP A 441 -35.69 1.96 6.79
N THR A 442 -35.06 3.05 6.37
CA THR A 442 -35.12 4.35 7.04
C THR A 442 -36.19 5.29 6.44
N SER A 443 -36.99 4.82 5.51
CA SER A 443 -38.04 5.61 4.85
C SER A 443 -39.00 6.28 5.83
N LYS A 444 -39.21 5.68 7.00
CA LYS A 444 -40.03 6.25 8.09
C LYS A 444 -39.35 7.33 8.92
N PHE A 445 -38.01 7.44 8.80
CA PHE A 445 -37.21 8.34 9.64
C PHE A 445 -36.59 9.48 8.85
N ASN A 446 -36.58 9.40 7.51
CA ASN A 446 -35.89 10.36 6.68
C ASN A 446 -36.57 10.49 5.30
N ASP A 447 -37.48 11.47 5.17
CA ASP A 447 -38.26 11.74 3.94
C ASP A 447 -37.36 12.13 2.73
N SER A 448 -36.12 12.49 2.97
CA SER A 448 -35.16 12.91 1.91
C SER A 448 -34.32 11.77 1.35
N PHE A 449 -34.42 10.56 1.91
CA PHE A 449 -33.66 9.41 1.50
C PHE A 449 -34.56 8.37 0.82
N ASP A 450 -34.26 8.08 -0.42
CA ASP A 450 -34.92 7.00 -1.15
C ASP A 450 -34.35 5.64 -0.70
N SER A 451 -35.04 4.97 0.22
CA SER A 451 -34.65 3.69 0.79
C SER A 451 -34.50 2.57 -0.23
N VAL A 452 -35.03 2.74 -1.44
CA VAL A 452 -34.91 1.78 -2.55
C VAL A 452 -33.49 1.81 -3.17
N ARG A 453 -32.76 2.90 -2.96
CA ARG A 453 -31.42 3.06 -3.49
C ARG A 453 -30.38 2.57 -2.49
N GLY A 454 -30.07 1.29 -2.53
CA GLY A 454 -28.93 0.74 -1.77
C GLY A 454 -27.59 1.34 -2.20
N LEU A 455 -27.51 1.83 -3.44
CA LEU A 455 -26.29 2.37 -4.07
C LEU A 455 -26.61 3.70 -4.76
N GLY A 456 -25.72 4.67 -4.61
CA GLY A 456 -25.89 6.02 -5.13
C GLY A 456 -25.47 6.21 -6.58
N GLY A 457 -24.48 5.48 -7.06
CA GLY A 457 -24.01 5.55 -8.44
C GLY A 457 -23.07 4.42 -8.79
N ILE A 458 -23.25 3.81 -9.95
CA ILE A 458 -22.33 2.86 -10.57
C ILE A 458 -22.56 2.89 -12.07
N ASP A 459 -21.50 3.07 -12.85
CA ASP A 459 -21.54 3.00 -14.29
C ASP A 459 -21.59 1.52 -14.72
N GLY A 460 -22.70 1.10 -15.36
CA GLY A 460 -22.83 -0.17 -16.07
C GLY A 460 -23.11 -1.42 -15.23
N ILE A 461 -23.36 -1.34 -13.93
CA ILE A 461 -23.70 -2.49 -13.09
C ILE A 461 -25.21 -2.56 -12.80
N SER A 462 -25.80 -3.75 -12.93
CA SER A 462 -27.18 -4.02 -12.54
C SER A 462 -27.29 -4.15 -11.03
N TYR A 463 -28.17 -3.36 -10.42
CA TYR A 463 -28.33 -3.27 -8.96
C TYR A 463 -29.32 -4.29 -8.37
N ALA A 464 -29.99 -5.06 -9.17
CA ALA A 464 -30.99 -6.01 -8.71
C ALA A 464 -30.34 -7.10 -7.83
N GLY A 465 -30.69 -7.13 -6.55
CA GLY A 465 -30.30 -8.17 -5.62
C GLY A 465 -28.94 -8.00 -4.92
N ILE A 466 -28.35 -6.82 -4.95
CA ILE A 466 -27.01 -6.58 -4.37
C ILE A 466 -27.02 -5.86 -3.01
N ALA A 467 -28.07 -5.13 -2.71
CA ALA A 467 -28.30 -4.54 -1.38
C ALA A 467 -29.80 -4.59 -1.04
N TYR A 468 -30.14 -5.00 0.17
CA TYR A 468 -31.51 -5.29 0.57
C TYR A 468 -31.92 -4.43 1.75
N ALA A 469 -33.08 -3.77 1.63
CA ALA A 469 -33.76 -3.11 2.76
C ALA A 469 -34.39 -4.17 3.65
N VAL A 470 -34.11 -4.12 4.95
CA VAL A 470 -34.62 -5.06 5.95
C VAL A 470 -35.12 -4.30 7.19
N SER A 471 -35.92 -4.95 8.03
CA SER A 471 -36.26 -4.39 9.33
C SER A 471 -35.04 -4.34 10.27
N LEU A 472 -35.07 -3.47 11.28
CA LEU A 472 -33.98 -3.39 12.28
C LEU A 472 -33.76 -4.73 13.01
N ASN A 473 -34.85 -5.48 13.30
CA ASN A 473 -34.71 -6.80 13.93
C ASN A 473 -34.00 -7.80 13.01
N GLU A 474 -34.41 -7.86 11.76
CA GLU A 474 -33.81 -8.74 10.76
C GLU A 474 -32.34 -8.36 10.51
N LEU A 475 -32.03 -7.05 10.51
CA LEU A 475 -30.65 -6.58 10.38
C LEU A 475 -29.81 -7.02 11.56
N ALA A 476 -30.31 -6.92 12.79
CA ALA A 476 -29.62 -7.37 14.00
C ALA A 476 -29.38 -8.89 14.03
N GLU A 477 -30.23 -9.70 13.36
CA GLU A 477 -30.07 -11.15 13.24
C GLU A 477 -29.07 -11.55 12.14
N LYS A 478 -29.10 -10.83 11.00
CA LYS A 478 -28.35 -11.21 9.80
C LYS A 478 -26.98 -10.54 9.68
N ALA A 479 -26.74 -9.42 10.36
CA ALA A 479 -25.47 -8.71 10.29
C ALA A 479 -24.31 -9.57 10.80
N LYS A 480 -23.16 -9.46 10.14
CA LYS A 480 -21.91 -10.12 10.57
C LYS A 480 -21.31 -9.45 11.81
N THR A 481 -21.74 -8.23 12.13
CA THR A 481 -21.42 -7.50 13.36
C THR A 481 -22.67 -7.35 14.24
N PRO A 482 -23.27 -8.43 14.74
CA PRO A 482 -24.60 -8.38 15.37
C PRO A 482 -24.62 -7.56 16.67
N ASN A 483 -23.50 -7.43 17.36
CA ASN A 483 -23.41 -6.71 18.63
C ASN A 483 -23.64 -5.21 18.46
N LEU A 484 -23.18 -4.63 17.34
CA LEU A 484 -23.41 -3.23 17.00
C LEU A 484 -24.91 -2.90 16.92
N PHE A 485 -25.71 -3.83 16.37
CA PHE A 485 -27.14 -3.62 16.12
C PHE A 485 -28.04 -4.06 17.26
N LYS A 486 -27.51 -4.64 18.33
CA LYS A 486 -28.29 -5.03 19.50
C LYS A 486 -28.53 -3.86 20.45
N LYS A 487 -27.52 -3.02 20.65
CA LYS A 487 -27.57 -1.88 21.54
C LYS A 487 -26.90 -0.66 20.93
N VAL A 488 -27.48 0.49 21.13
CA VAL A 488 -26.96 1.80 20.73
C VAL A 488 -26.66 2.61 21.98
N THR A 489 -25.47 3.20 22.03
CA THR A 489 -25.08 4.13 23.09
C THR A 489 -25.54 5.55 22.71
N VAL A 490 -26.46 6.11 23.43
CA VAL A 490 -26.93 7.48 23.24
C VAL A 490 -26.30 8.37 24.29
N LYS A 491 -25.56 9.38 23.85
CA LYS A 491 -24.89 10.36 24.72
C LYS A 491 -25.61 11.68 24.64
N PHE A 492 -26.09 12.18 25.74
CA PHE A 492 -26.64 13.53 25.88
C PHE A 492 -25.50 14.48 26.26
N SER A 493 -25.37 15.58 25.54
CA SER A 493 -24.34 16.59 25.86
C SER A 493 -24.94 18.00 25.90
N ILE A 494 -24.44 18.80 26.83
CA ILE A 494 -24.76 20.23 26.97
C ILE A 494 -23.44 20.98 26.85
N ASP A 495 -23.36 21.93 25.91
CA ASP A 495 -22.16 22.74 25.63
C ASP A 495 -20.88 21.86 25.44
N GLY A 496 -21.05 20.71 24.75
CA GLY A 496 -19.96 19.77 24.46
C GLY A 496 -19.56 18.86 25.65
N LYS A 497 -20.20 19.00 26.81
CA LYS A 497 -19.97 18.13 27.97
C LYS A 497 -21.03 17.05 28.06
N ILE A 498 -20.64 15.79 28.07
CA ILE A 498 -21.56 14.66 28.23
C ILE A 498 -22.19 14.73 29.63
N THR A 499 -23.53 14.79 29.67
CA THR A 499 -24.31 14.83 30.90
C THR A 499 -24.83 13.46 31.30
N GLU A 500 -25.30 12.68 30.34
CA GLU A 500 -25.78 11.31 30.57
C GLU A 500 -25.49 10.41 29.35
N VAL A 501 -25.42 9.10 29.63
CA VAL A 501 -25.20 8.06 28.64
C VAL A 501 -26.20 6.93 28.85
N PHE A 502 -26.94 6.57 27.81
CA PHE A 502 -27.92 5.47 27.82
C PHE A 502 -27.48 4.38 26.85
N GLU A 503 -27.55 3.13 27.25
CA GLU A 503 -27.54 2.00 26.33
C GLU A 503 -28.99 1.58 26.02
N VAL A 504 -29.38 1.68 24.77
CA VAL A 504 -30.72 1.38 24.32
C VAL A 504 -30.67 0.25 23.29
N PRO A 505 -31.60 -0.71 23.32
CA PRO A 505 -31.72 -1.66 22.22
C PRO A 505 -31.92 -0.93 20.90
N CYS A 506 -31.33 -1.42 19.81
CA CYS A 506 -31.51 -0.82 18.49
C CYS A 506 -33.00 -0.80 18.14
N GLY A 507 -33.54 0.37 17.75
CA GLY A 507 -35.00 0.58 17.59
C GLY A 507 -35.77 0.80 18.88
N GLY A 508 -35.14 0.78 20.03
CA GLY A 508 -35.72 1.12 21.32
C GLY A 508 -35.98 2.62 21.48
N ARG A 509 -36.68 2.97 22.54
CA ARG A 509 -37.01 4.37 22.89
C ARG A 509 -36.42 4.71 24.25
N ILE A 510 -35.87 5.91 24.39
CA ILE A 510 -35.55 6.48 25.69
C ILE A 510 -36.83 7.14 26.21
N THR A 511 -37.36 6.64 27.31
CA THR A 511 -38.60 7.13 27.93
C THR A 511 -38.32 8.29 28.87
N ASP A 512 -37.19 8.27 29.54
CA ASP A 512 -36.79 9.27 30.51
C ASP A 512 -35.59 10.08 29.97
N LEU A 513 -35.93 11.23 29.37
CA LEU A 513 -34.90 12.15 28.87
C LEU A 513 -34.22 12.88 30.05
N PRO A 514 -32.90 13.12 29.94
CA PRO A 514 -32.18 13.88 30.97
C PRO A 514 -32.84 15.23 31.25
N GLN A 515 -33.06 15.52 32.52
CA GLN A 515 -33.59 16.82 32.93
C GLN A 515 -32.46 17.85 32.93
N VAL A 516 -32.61 18.88 32.14
CA VAL A 516 -31.70 20.02 32.11
C VAL A 516 -32.22 21.08 33.07
N GLY A 517 -31.34 21.56 33.97
CA GLY A 517 -31.71 22.61 34.93
C GLY A 517 -32.21 23.87 34.20
N ASN A 518 -33.33 24.42 34.68
CA ASN A 518 -33.91 25.63 34.11
C ASN A 518 -33.02 26.85 34.42
N GLU A 519 -32.26 27.31 33.45
CA GLU A 519 -31.74 28.68 33.46
C GLU A 519 -32.84 29.62 32.95
N GLN A 520 -33.12 30.68 33.69
CA GLN A 520 -34.15 31.67 33.32
C GLN A 520 -33.94 32.16 31.88
N GLY A 521 -34.95 31.89 31.03
CA GLY A 521 -34.97 32.36 29.65
C GLY A 521 -34.37 31.43 28.59
N LYS A 522 -33.91 30.24 28.95
CA LYS A 522 -33.40 29.23 27.99
C LYS A 522 -34.32 28.00 27.97
N TYR A 523 -34.77 27.63 26.81
CA TYR A 523 -35.51 26.39 26.58
C TYR A 523 -34.56 25.38 25.94
N TRP A 524 -34.40 24.25 26.58
CA TRP A 524 -33.62 23.15 26.05
C TRP A 524 -34.52 22.18 25.29
N ARG A 525 -34.05 21.73 24.13
CA ARG A 525 -34.74 20.70 23.35
C ARG A 525 -33.71 19.65 22.92
N TRP A 526 -34.04 18.44 23.26
CA TRP A 526 -33.24 17.27 22.80
C TRP A 526 -33.66 16.85 21.39
#